data_fe6da5fb2ed905e556257f883609c5fd
#
_entry.id   fe6da5fb2ed905e556257f883609c5fd
#
_cell.length_a   1.000
_cell.length_b   1.000
_cell.length_c   1.000
_cell.angle_alpha   90.00
_cell.angle_beta   90.00
_cell.angle_gamma   90.00
#
_symmetry.space_group_name_H-M   'P 1'
#
loop_
_entity.id
_entity.type
_entity.pdbx_description
1 polymer ?
#
loop_
_entity_poly.entity_id
_entity_poly.type
_entity_poly.pdbx_seq_one_letter_code
_entity_poly.pdbx_strand_id
1 'polypeptide(L)'
;MAHPQQVLETPHVISGRRPAPLRAAAALRRVLAASIAVGLVLPAAAEQAADPAAAEPGLSQECRVPGAQLYTVAKLGAVKAALAENRPIKLLAIGGSAAPGASASYPAKLEAALERALPKVDVVIDHRGLPGEIASGSAERLRTMVAEAEPDLVVWQVGTHDAIARVDAEAFESALSEAVAWIRSHGIDVVLVDPIYTASMAADADYNRIVDAVRVVATRQQVPLVRRYEALHYLSSRSDRGEGHMLGRQFRLNDLGLRCMAEHVALTIATSLTRTETPREPTADPAAPPLTGSQRAPG
;
A
#
# COMPACT_ATOMS: atom_id res chain seq x y z
N MET A 1 47.72 35.95 -16.39
CA MET A 1 47.34 37.32 -16.66
C MET A 1 45.82 37.43 -16.72
N ALA A 2 45.32 38.19 -15.84
CA ALA A 2 44.14 39.00 -15.63
C ALA A 2 42.91 38.35 -15.05
N HIS A 3 42.70 38.54 -13.77
CA HIS A 3 41.40 38.77 -13.09
C HIS A 3 40.85 40.16 -13.52
N PRO A 4 39.52 40.35 -13.54
CA PRO A 4 38.96 41.19 -12.50
C PRO A 4 37.56 40.74 -12.01
N GLN A 5 37.32 40.95 -10.81
CA GLN A 5 36.69 41.97 -9.98
C GLN A 5 35.24 41.66 -9.57
N GLN A 6 35.11 41.58 -8.28
CA GLN A 6 33.89 41.56 -7.47
C GLN A 6 33.17 42.92 -7.59
N VAL A 7 31.84 42.88 -7.60
CA VAL A 7 31.01 44.06 -7.21
C VAL A 7 30.11 43.61 -6.07
N LEU A 8 30.39 44.17 -4.91
CA LEU A 8 29.53 44.23 -3.73
C LEU A 8 28.44 45.27 -3.96
N GLU A 9 27.19 44.97 -3.73
CA GLU A 9 26.20 45.99 -3.42
C GLU A 9 25.44 45.64 -2.15
N THR A 10 25.38 46.64 -1.27
CA THR A 10 24.90 46.67 0.11
C THR A 10 23.38 46.93 0.19
N PRO A 11 22.78 46.71 1.37
CA PRO A 11 21.32 46.63 1.53
C PRO A 11 20.66 47.97 1.82
N HIS A 12 19.47 48.16 1.28
CA HIS A 12 18.59 49.26 1.67
C HIS A 12 17.63 48.86 2.79
N VAL A 13 17.86 49.50 3.96
CA VAL A 13 16.93 49.55 5.08
C VAL A 13 15.93 50.70 4.81
N ILE A 14 14.64 50.45 4.88
CA ILE A 14 13.63 51.47 5.04
C ILE A 14 12.75 51.15 6.25
N SER A 15 12.94 52.04 7.22
CA SER A 15 12.17 52.22 8.45
C SER A 15 10.87 52.96 8.14
N GLY A 16 9.80 52.67 8.87
CA GLY A 16 8.75 53.66 8.96
C GLY A 16 7.37 53.21 9.37
N ARG A 17 7.13 53.35 10.66
CA ARG A 17 5.92 53.91 11.34
C ARG A 17 4.68 53.06 11.52
N ARG A 18 4.44 52.71 12.77
CA ARG A 18 3.12 52.52 13.40
C ARG A 18 2.37 53.82 13.58
N PRO A 19 1.06 53.83 13.62
CA PRO A 19 0.36 54.59 14.65
C PRO A 19 -0.55 53.73 15.55
N ALA A 20 -0.71 54.27 16.74
CA ALA A 20 -1.39 53.75 17.91
C ALA A 20 -2.89 54.16 17.95
N PRO A 21 -3.61 53.84 19.02
CA PRO A 21 -5.04 53.47 19.01
C PRO A 21 -5.98 54.68 19.36
N LEU A 22 -7.23 54.55 18.99
CA LEU A 22 -8.28 55.44 19.48
C LEU A 22 -9.37 54.69 20.23
N ARG A 23 -9.68 55.25 21.39
CA ARG A 23 -10.57 54.81 22.43
C ARG A 23 -12.04 55.12 22.12
N ALA A 24 -12.91 54.25 22.63
CA ALA A 24 -14.14 54.50 23.38
C ALA A 24 -15.27 55.39 22.82
N ALA A 25 -16.45 54.81 22.78
CA ALA A 25 -17.62 55.42 23.43
C ALA A 25 -18.73 54.38 23.68
N ALA A 26 -19.13 54.34 24.93
CA ALA A 26 -20.29 53.58 25.41
C ALA A 26 -21.58 54.40 25.12
N ALA A 27 -22.64 53.71 24.72
CA ALA A 27 -24.00 54.26 24.86
C ALA A 27 -25.00 53.11 25.19
N LEU A 28 -25.63 53.33 26.28
CA LEU A 28 -26.60 52.54 27.03
C LEU A 28 -28.03 52.76 26.49
N ARG A 29 -28.91 51.77 26.69
CA ARG A 29 -30.42 51.77 26.71
C ARG A 29 -31.05 51.28 25.39
N ARG A 30 -31.97 50.29 25.39
CA ARG A 30 -33.21 50.11 26.16
C ARG A 30 -33.74 48.65 25.96
N VAL A 31 -34.29 48.11 27.02
CA VAL A 31 -35.08 46.90 27.15
C VAL A 31 -36.38 46.99 26.32
N LEU A 32 -36.60 45.97 25.49
CA LEU A 32 -37.98 45.58 25.11
C LEU A 32 -38.03 44.05 25.11
N ALA A 33 -38.81 43.53 26.02
CA ALA A 33 -39.15 42.12 26.12
C ALA A 33 -40.10 41.77 24.97
N ALA A 34 -39.66 40.90 24.07
CA ALA A 34 -40.55 40.20 23.15
C ALA A 34 -40.29 38.70 23.35
N SER A 35 -41.27 38.04 23.95
CA SER A 35 -41.30 36.60 24.10
C SER A 35 -41.48 35.96 22.73
N ILE A 36 -40.44 35.42 22.16
CA ILE A 36 -40.50 34.58 20.95
C ILE A 36 -40.28 33.13 21.42
N ALA A 37 -41.31 32.30 21.21
CA ALA A 37 -41.23 30.86 21.38
C ALA A 37 -40.16 30.30 20.43
N VAL A 38 -39.02 29.94 20.98
CA VAL A 38 -37.96 29.24 20.24
C VAL A 38 -38.37 27.78 20.14
N GLY A 39 -38.92 27.43 18.97
CA GLY A 39 -39.02 26.03 18.56
C GLY A 39 -37.63 25.46 18.44
N LEU A 40 -37.31 24.49 19.30
CA LEU A 40 -36.05 23.71 19.26
C LEU A 40 -36.06 22.88 17.96
N VAL A 41 -35.53 23.43 16.85
CA VAL A 41 -35.18 22.63 15.70
C VAL A 41 -33.82 22.01 16.03
N LEU A 42 -33.85 20.76 16.48
CA LEU A 42 -32.64 19.93 16.56
C LEU A 42 -32.10 19.81 15.13
N PRO A 43 -30.83 20.23 14.89
CA PRO A 43 -30.22 19.91 13.63
C PRO A 43 -30.11 18.38 13.55
N ALA A 44 -30.78 17.77 12.57
CA ALA A 44 -30.47 16.41 12.18
C ALA A 44 -28.99 16.36 11.88
N ALA A 45 -28.22 15.68 12.74
CA ALA A 45 -26.85 15.34 12.46
C ALA A 45 -26.88 14.53 11.16
N ALA A 46 -26.54 15.17 10.05
CA ALA A 46 -26.23 14.46 8.83
C ALA A 46 -25.06 13.54 9.20
N GLU A 47 -25.34 12.28 9.35
CA GLU A 47 -24.36 11.20 9.45
C GLU A 47 -23.57 11.26 8.15
N GLN A 48 -22.45 12.02 8.17
CA GLN A 48 -21.50 12.05 7.08
C GLN A 48 -21.00 10.62 6.98
N ALA A 49 -21.47 9.91 5.95
CA ALA A 49 -20.88 8.65 5.57
C ALA A 49 -19.38 8.88 5.43
N ALA A 50 -18.60 8.32 6.36
CA ALA A 50 -17.17 8.43 6.37
C ALA A 50 -16.67 7.95 4.99
N ASP A 51 -15.94 8.81 4.28
CA ASP A 51 -15.25 8.41 3.04
C ASP A 51 -14.37 7.21 3.39
N PRO A 52 -14.64 6.02 2.86
CA PRO A 52 -13.86 4.82 3.19
C PRO A 52 -12.35 4.99 2.92
N ALA A 53 -11.97 5.92 2.03
CA ALA A 53 -10.58 6.29 1.82
C ALA A 53 -10.01 7.21 2.94
N ALA A 54 -10.87 7.86 3.75
CA ALA A 54 -10.44 8.71 4.86
C ALA A 54 -10.13 7.93 6.14
N ALA A 55 -10.53 6.66 6.20
CA ALA A 55 -10.48 5.83 7.41
C ALA A 55 -9.23 4.94 7.52
N GLU A 56 -8.33 4.92 6.51
CA GLU A 56 -7.12 4.08 6.55
C GLU A 56 -6.01 4.80 7.34
N PRO A 57 -5.80 4.48 8.63
CA PRO A 57 -4.71 5.05 9.41
C PRO A 57 -3.38 4.58 8.83
N GLY A 58 -2.40 5.49 8.70
CA GLY A 58 -1.04 5.16 8.24
C GLY A 58 -0.72 5.59 6.81
N LEU A 59 -1.71 6.01 6.01
CA LEU A 59 -1.47 6.57 4.68
C LEU A 59 -1.41 8.11 4.70
N SER A 60 -0.39 8.66 4.05
CA SER A 60 -0.36 10.10 3.76
C SER A 60 -1.50 10.48 2.80
N GLN A 61 -1.93 11.74 2.83
CA GLN A 61 -3.10 12.20 2.08
C GLN A 61 -3.00 11.87 0.59
N GLU A 62 -1.83 12.03 0.00
CA GLU A 62 -1.58 11.79 -1.42
C GLU A 62 -1.56 10.30 -1.79
N CYS A 63 -1.41 9.42 -0.81
CA CYS A 63 -1.35 7.96 -1.01
C CYS A 63 -2.65 7.23 -0.66
N ARG A 64 -3.72 7.96 -0.29
CA ARG A 64 -5.00 7.37 0.13
C ARG A 64 -5.74 6.71 -1.01
N VAL A 65 -6.03 5.43 -0.84
CA VAL A 65 -6.79 4.58 -1.76
C VAL A 65 -7.77 3.75 -0.93
N PRO A 66 -9.02 3.52 -1.41
CA PRO A 66 -9.94 2.62 -0.73
C PRO A 66 -9.35 1.22 -0.55
N GLY A 67 -9.47 0.63 0.65
CA GLY A 67 -8.84 -0.64 0.99
C GLY A 67 -9.15 -1.78 0.02
N ALA A 68 -10.39 -1.86 -0.49
CA ALA A 68 -10.79 -2.85 -1.50
C ALA A 68 -10.01 -2.73 -2.83
N GLN A 69 -9.49 -1.54 -3.15
CA GLN A 69 -8.68 -1.28 -4.34
C GLN A 69 -7.18 -1.30 -4.02
N LEU A 70 -6.80 -1.42 -2.77
CA LEU A 70 -5.43 -1.31 -2.33
C LEU A 70 -4.78 -2.66 -2.07
N TYR A 71 -5.46 -3.56 -1.37
CA TYR A 71 -4.86 -4.82 -0.96
C TYR A 71 -5.86 -5.96 -0.75
N THR A 72 -5.34 -7.18 -0.76
CA THR A 72 -5.95 -8.34 -0.09
C THR A 72 -5.08 -8.75 1.09
N VAL A 73 -5.68 -9.31 2.12
CA VAL A 73 -4.97 -9.72 3.33
C VAL A 73 -5.00 -11.23 3.50
N ALA A 74 -3.94 -11.79 4.07
CA ALA A 74 -3.83 -13.19 4.44
C ALA A 74 -2.95 -13.32 5.69
N LYS A 75 -2.87 -14.53 6.25
CA LYS A 75 -2.09 -14.79 7.45
C LYS A 75 -0.59 -14.65 7.19
N LEU A 76 0.09 -13.96 8.09
CA LEU A 76 1.54 -13.84 8.16
C LEU A 76 2.04 -14.58 9.42
N GLY A 77 2.27 -15.87 9.28
CA GLY A 77 2.60 -16.75 10.41
C GLY A 77 4.02 -16.58 10.93
N ALA A 78 5.00 -16.51 10.03
CA ALA A 78 6.40 -16.31 10.40
C ALA A 78 6.64 -14.93 11.03
N VAL A 79 6.02 -13.89 10.49
CA VAL A 79 6.08 -12.54 11.07
C VAL A 79 5.44 -12.53 12.45
N LYS A 80 4.29 -13.18 12.65
CA LYS A 80 3.66 -13.30 13.98
C LYS A 80 4.54 -14.05 14.98
N ALA A 81 5.25 -15.09 14.54
CA ALA A 81 6.19 -15.81 15.37
C ALA A 81 7.37 -14.93 15.80
N ALA A 82 7.98 -14.19 14.86
CA ALA A 82 9.04 -13.23 15.16
C ALA A 82 8.61 -12.19 16.21
N LEU A 83 7.40 -11.65 16.07
CA LEU A 83 6.84 -10.69 17.04
C LEU A 83 6.61 -11.32 18.42
N ALA A 84 6.13 -12.56 18.49
CA ALA A 84 5.93 -13.28 19.74
C ALA A 84 7.26 -13.56 20.48
N GLU A 85 8.32 -13.75 19.72
CA GLU A 85 9.70 -13.96 20.22
C GLU A 85 10.42 -12.64 20.55
N ASN A 86 9.79 -11.48 20.33
CA ASN A 86 10.39 -10.15 20.51
C ASN A 86 11.70 -9.96 19.72
N ARG A 87 11.82 -10.54 18.54
CA ARG A 87 12.96 -10.38 17.65
C ARG A 87 12.62 -9.51 16.44
N PRO A 88 13.64 -8.87 15.84
CA PRO A 88 13.44 -8.11 14.61
C PRO A 88 12.82 -8.98 13.50
N ILE A 89 11.94 -8.37 12.70
CA ILE A 89 11.43 -9.00 11.47
C ILE A 89 12.49 -8.85 10.38
N LYS A 90 12.98 -9.95 9.83
CA LYS A 90 13.85 -9.96 8.66
C LYS A 90 13.01 -9.95 7.40
N LEU A 91 13.06 -8.87 6.63
CA LEU A 91 12.30 -8.66 5.40
C LEU A 91 13.23 -8.68 4.19
N LEU A 92 13.01 -9.60 3.26
CA LEU A 92 13.65 -9.63 1.95
C LEU A 92 12.75 -8.96 0.92
N ALA A 93 13.16 -7.81 0.38
CA ALA A 93 12.45 -7.10 -0.69
C ALA A 93 13.07 -7.44 -2.05
N ILE A 94 12.27 -8.06 -2.92
CA ILE A 94 12.66 -8.46 -4.28
C ILE A 94 11.95 -7.58 -5.30
N GLY A 95 12.67 -7.13 -6.31
CA GLY A 95 12.16 -6.25 -7.35
C GLY A 95 12.14 -4.78 -6.95
N GLY A 96 11.71 -3.93 -7.89
CA GLY A 96 11.70 -2.48 -7.69
C GLY A 96 13.10 -1.90 -7.67
N SER A 97 13.65 -1.57 -8.83
CA SER A 97 14.94 -0.87 -8.90
C SER A 97 14.80 0.55 -8.36
N ALA A 98 15.66 0.91 -7.41
CA ALA A 98 15.85 2.31 -7.05
C ALA A 98 16.27 3.10 -8.30
N ALA A 99 15.55 4.19 -8.61
CA ALA A 99 16.01 5.08 -9.66
C ALA A 99 17.35 5.69 -9.23
N PRO A 100 18.40 5.69 -10.09
CA PRO A 100 19.62 6.39 -9.78
C PRO A 100 19.30 7.87 -9.48
N GLY A 101 19.74 8.39 -8.33
CA GLY A 101 19.54 9.78 -7.95
C GLY A 101 18.21 10.10 -7.24
N ALA A 102 17.40 9.12 -6.86
CA ALA A 102 16.29 9.35 -5.95
C ALA A 102 16.83 9.83 -4.58
N SER A 103 16.19 10.84 -3.99
CA SER A 103 16.58 11.42 -2.70
C SER A 103 16.51 10.43 -1.54
N ALA A 104 15.73 9.36 -1.68
CA ALA A 104 15.72 8.18 -0.81
C ALA A 104 15.36 6.95 -1.65
N SER A 105 16.06 5.86 -1.40
CA SER A 105 15.77 4.57 -2.03
C SER A 105 14.45 3.99 -1.55
N TYR A 106 13.86 3.06 -2.33
CA TYR A 106 12.65 2.35 -1.91
C TYR A 106 12.80 1.65 -0.55
N PRO A 107 13.92 0.95 -0.25
CA PRO A 107 14.12 0.36 1.07
C PRO A 107 13.99 1.35 2.22
N ALA A 108 14.62 2.53 2.13
CA ALA A 108 14.53 3.55 3.18
C ALA A 108 13.10 4.10 3.36
N LYS A 109 12.34 4.22 2.26
CA LYS A 109 10.92 4.61 2.34
C LYS A 109 10.06 3.52 2.95
N LEU A 110 10.36 2.24 2.67
CA LEU A 110 9.66 1.10 3.24
C LEU A 110 9.94 0.98 4.74
N GLU A 111 11.19 1.13 5.17
CA GLU A 111 11.58 1.18 6.57
C GLU A 111 10.78 2.26 7.33
N ALA A 112 10.82 3.50 6.86
CA ALA A 112 10.06 4.60 7.46
C ALA A 112 8.54 4.38 7.46
N ALA A 113 7.97 3.68 6.47
CA ALA A 113 6.56 3.35 6.42
C ALA A 113 6.21 2.24 7.41
N LEU A 114 7.07 1.22 7.55
CA LEU A 114 6.90 0.14 8.53
C LEU A 114 7.03 0.63 9.98
N GLU A 115 7.98 1.52 10.26
CA GLU A 115 8.10 2.16 11.58
C GLU A 115 6.81 2.89 12.00
N ARG A 116 6.15 3.57 11.05
CA ARG A 116 4.85 4.24 11.32
C ARG A 116 3.70 3.25 11.47
N ALA A 117 3.66 2.20 10.64
CA ALA A 117 2.55 1.24 10.63
C ALA A 117 2.64 0.22 11.77
N LEU A 118 3.86 -0.10 12.22
CA LEU A 118 4.17 -1.09 13.24
C LEU A 118 5.08 -0.45 14.32
N PRO A 119 4.60 0.52 15.09
CA PRO A 119 5.41 1.18 16.10
C PRO A 119 5.92 0.18 17.14
N LYS A 120 7.18 0.26 17.49
CA LYS A 120 7.89 -0.64 18.43
C LYS A 120 8.24 -2.02 17.85
N VAL A 121 8.19 -2.19 16.55
CA VAL A 121 8.64 -3.40 15.87
C VAL A 121 9.90 -3.07 15.07
N ASP A 122 10.99 -3.74 15.37
CA ASP A 122 12.22 -3.61 14.60
C ASP A 122 12.09 -4.43 13.31
N VAL A 123 12.43 -3.82 12.17
CA VAL A 123 12.43 -4.48 10.86
C VAL A 123 13.78 -4.29 10.20
N VAL A 124 14.42 -5.40 9.81
CA VAL A 124 15.67 -5.38 9.04
C VAL A 124 15.34 -5.70 7.58
N ILE A 125 15.64 -4.78 6.67
CA ILE A 125 15.31 -4.91 5.25
C ILE A 125 16.55 -5.24 4.44
N ASP A 126 16.56 -6.39 3.77
CA ASP A 126 17.51 -6.73 2.71
C ASP A 126 16.81 -6.54 1.34
N HIS A 127 17.41 -5.76 0.46
CA HIS A 127 16.83 -5.46 -0.86
C HIS A 127 17.67 -6.05 -1.99
N ARG A 128 17.06 -6.92 -2.79
CA ARG A 128 17.71 -7.73 -3.84
C ARG A 128 17.07 -7.56 -5.22
N GLY A 129 16.77 -6.32 -5.64
CA GLY A 129 16.20 -6.05 -6.95
C GLY A 129 17.26 -5.88 -8.05
N LEU A 130 17.04 -6.49 -9.20
CA LEU A 130 17.78 -6.20 -10.44
C LEU A 130 16.90 -5.43 -11.43
N PRO A 131 17.42 -4.38 -12.09
CA PRO A 131 16.67 -3.63 -13.08
C PRO A 131 16.25 -4.54 -14.24
N GLY A 132 14.95 -4.55 -14.59
CA GLY A 132 14.44 -5.31 -15.72
C GLY A 132 14.29 -6.82 -15.48
N GLU A 133 14.50 -7.29 -14.25
CA GLU A 133 14.40 -8.71 -13.94
C GLU A 133 12.96 -9.21 -14.04
N ILE A 134 12.77 -10.34 -14.71
CA ILE A 134 11.51 -11.07 -14.81
C ILE A 134 11.37 -12.08 -13.67
N ALA A 135 10.16 -12.59 -13.43
CA ALA A 135 9.87 -13.48 -12.30
C ALA A 135 10.72 -14.76 -12.29
N SER A 136 10.94 -15.38 -13.45
CA SER A 136 11.77 -16.59 -13.54
C SER A 136 13.22 -16.35 -13.14
N GLY A 137 13.82 -15.22 -13.54
CA GLY A 137 15.16 -14.84 -13.12
C GLY A 137 15.28 -14.60 -11.63
N SER A 138 14.29 -13.91 -11.03
CA SER A 138 14.21 -13.77 -9.58
C SER A 138 14.05 -15.11 -8.87
N ALA A 139 13.22 -16.02 -9.41
CA ALA A 139 12.98 -17.35 -8.85
C ALA A 139 14.24 -18.23 -8.85
N GLU A 140 15.05 -18.15 -9.88
CA GLU A 140 16.35 -18.85 -9.94
C GLU A 140 17.30 -18.41 -8.82
N ARG A 141 17.32 -17.11 -8.51
CA ARG A 141 18.16 -16.52 -7.46
C ARG A 141 17.57 -16.66 -6.06
N LEU A 142 16.29 -16.96 -5.97
CA LEU A 142 15.52 -16.93 -4.72
C LEU A 142 16.14 -17.79 -3.62
N ARG A 143 16.58 -19.01 -3.95
CA ARG A 143 17.17 -19.94 -2.98
C ARG A 143 18.44 -19.35 -2.32
N THR A 144 19.30 -18.73 -3.12
CA THR A 144 20.50 -18.06 -2.62
C THR A 144 20.14 -16.84 -1.76
N MET A 145 19.22 -16.00 -2.23
CA MET A 145 18.79 -14.81 -1.49
C MET A 145 18.16 -15.18 -0.14
N VAL A 146 17.33 -16.21 -0.10
CA VAL A 146 16.70 -16.71 1.14
C VAL A 146 17.74 -17.30 2.08
N ALA A 147 18.70 -18.09 1.57
CA ALA A 147 19.76 -18.67 2.39
C ALA A 147 20.68 -17.62 3.01
N GLU A 148 20.94 -16.52 2.30
CA GLU A 148 21.79 -15.42 2.80
C GLU A 148 21.05 -14.49 3.77
N ALA A 149 19.78 -14.17 3.48
CA ALA A 149 19.00 -13.21 4.28
C ALA A 149 18.26 -13.87 5.46
N GLU A 150 17.96 -15.17 5.38
CA GLU A 150 17.13 -15.93 6.35
C GLU A 150 15.86 -15.14 6.75
N PRO A 151 15.01 -14.74 5.78
CA PRO A 151 13.93 -13.82 6.02
C PRO A 151 12.74 -14.49 6.71
N ASP A 152 11.98 -13.70 7.48
CA ASP A 152 10.64 -14.05 7.95
C ASP A 152 9.58 -13.73 6.91
N LEU A 153 9.87 -12.71 6.09
CA LEU A 153 8.94 -12.16 5.09
C LEU A 153 9.66 -11.83 3.79
N VAL A 154 9.11 -12.30 2.68
CA VAL A 154 9.47 -11.85 1.33
C VAL A 154 8.40 -10.89 0.81
N VAL A 155 8.79 -9.67 0.44
CA VAL A 155 7.96 -8.72 -0.32
C VAL A 155 8.44 -8.73 -1.76
N TRP A 156 7.61 -9.25 -2.67
CA TRP A 156 8.02 -9.46 -4.07
C TRP A 156 7.19 -8.61 -5.03
N GLN A 157 7.85 -7.64 -5.66
CA GLN A 157 7.28 -6.83 -6.73
C GLN A 157 7.50 -7.53 -8.06
N VAL A 158 6.43 -7.93 -8.74
CA VAL A 158 6.51 -8.88 -9.86
C VAL A 158 5.57 -8.50 -10.99
N GLY A 159 5.85 -8.99 -12.19
CA GLY A 159 4.95 -8.98 -13.34
C GLY A 159 5.11 -7.79 -14.28
N THR A 160 5.63 -6.62 -13.84
CA THR A 160 5.79 -5.46 -14.74
C THR A 160 6.75 -5.75 -15.89
N HIS A 161 7.94 -6.28 -15.59
CA HIS A 161 8.95 -6.57 -16.60
C HIS A 161 8.59 -7.81 -17.41
N ASP A 162 7.92 -8.79 -16.80
CA ASP A 162 7.38 -9.96 -17.48
C ASP A 162 6.41 -9.56 -18.59
N ALA A 163 5.46 -8.68 -18.29
CA ALA A 163 4.51 -8.18 -19.27
C ALA A 163 5.17 -7.34 -20.37
N ILE A 164 6.14 -6.47 -20.03
CA ILE A 164 6.90 -5.68 -21.01
C ILE A 164 7.74 -6.60 -21.91
N ALA A 165 8.33 -7.66 -21.36
CA ALA A 165 9.11 -8.65 -22.10
C ALA A 165 8.25 -9.66 -22.88
N ARG A 166 6.90 -9.55 -22.80
CA ARG A 166 5.94 -10.46 -23.46
C ARG A 166 6.12 -11.92 -23.03
N VAL A 167 6.41 -12.13 -21.74
CA VAL A 167 6.43 -13.48 -21.17
C VAL A 167 5.04 -14.08 -21.29
N ASP A 168 4.94 -15.34 -21.65
CA ASP A 168 3.67 -16.06 -21.68
C ASP A 168 3.02 -16.09 -20.29
N ALA A 169 1.73 -15.76 -20.21
CA ALA A 169 1.06 -15.57 -18.93
C ALA A 169 0.92 -16.87 -18.12
N GLU A 170 0.76 -18.03 -18.78
CA GLU A 170 0.67 -19.33 -18.11
C GLU A 170 2.03 -19.75 -17.56
N ALA A 171 3.09 -19.55 -18.36
CA ALA A 171 4.48 -19.79 -17.93
C ALA A 171 4.86 -18.88 -16.76
N PHE A 172 4.46 -17.60 -16.79
CA PHE A 172 4.65 -16.66 -15.70
C PHE A 172 3.90 -17.11 -14.42
N GLU A 173 2.61 -17.48 -14.56
CA GLU A 173 1.78 -17.94 -13.43
C GLU A 173 2.39 -19.17 -12.77
N SER A 174 2.84 -20.15 -13.57
CA SER A 174 3.49 -21.38 -13.08
C SER A 174 4.75 -21.07 -12.30
N ALA A 175 5.67 -20.29 -12.89
CA ALA A 175 6.94 -19.92 -12.26
C ALA A 175 6.73 -19.13 -10.95
N LEU A 176 5.79 -18.19 -10.93
CA LEU A 176 5.47 -17.41 -9.73
C LEU A 176 4.83 -18.30 -8.65
N SER A 177 3.89 -19.17 -9.05
CA SER A 177 3.21 -20.08 -8.11
C SER A 177 4.19 -21.05 -7.46
N GLU A 178 5.09 -21.65 -8.23
CA GLU A 178 6.12 -22.55 -7.74
C GLU A 178 7.08 -21.87 -6.77
N ALA A 179 7.54 -20.65 -7.12
CA ALA A 179 8.42 -19.88 -6.25
C ALA A 179 7.74 -19.48 -4.93
N VAL A 180 6.49 -19.01 -4.97
CA VAL A 180 5.71 -18.69 -3.76
C VAL A 180 5.49 -19.93 -2.91
N ALA A 181 5.12 -21.04 -3.51
CA ALA A 181 4.93 -22.31 -2.80
C ALA A 181 6.23 -22.79 -2.13
N TRP A 182 7.36 -22.64 -2.83
CA TRP A 182 8.69 -22.97 -2.28
C TRP A 182 9.02 -22.10 -1.07
N ILE A 183 8.86 -20.77 -1.14
CA ILE A 183 9.11 -19.86 0.00
C ILE A 183 8.27 -20.29 1.21
N ARG A 184 6.97 -20.51 0.99
CA ARG A 184 6.04 -20.87 2.06
C ARG A 184 6.32 -22.25 2.67
N SER A 185 6.80 -23.21 1.88
CA SER A 185 7.20 -24.53 2.40
C SER A 185 8.41 -24.46 3.33
N HIS A 186 9.18 -23.36 3.28
CA HIS A 186 10.29 -23.08 4.19
C HIS A 186 9.86 -22.26 5.42
N GLY A 187 8.56 -22.09 5.65
CA GLY A 187 8.05 -21.36 6.81
C GLY A 187 8.21 -19.85 6.71
N ILE A 188 8.38 -19.29 5.51
CA ILE A 188 8.58 -17.88 5.25
C ILE A 188 7.27 -17.30 4.68
N ASP A 189 6.86 -16.14 5.18
CA ASP A 189 5.71 -15.42 4.65
C ASP A 189 6.03 -14.70 3.34
N VAL A 190 4.98 -14.48 2.51
CA VAL A 190 5.11 -13.76 1.24
C VAL A 190 4.04 -12.69 1.14
N VAL A 191 4.41 -11.49 0.69
CA VAL A 191 3.52 -10.44 0.21
C VAL A 191 3.87 -10.17 -1.24
N LEU A 192 2.89 -10.30 -2.14
CA LEU A 192 3.05 -9.94 -3.55
C LEU A 192 2.66 -8.48 -3.78
N VAL A 193 3.34 -7.84 -4.73
CA VAL A 193 2.99 -6.51 -5.25
C VAL A 193 2.82 -6.65 -6.76
N ASP A 194 1.61 -6.42 -7.25
CA ASP A 194 1.28 -6.58 -8.67
C ASP A 194 1.90 -5.50 -9.58
N PRO A 195 1.76 -5.58 -10.92
CA PRO A 195 2.37 -4.65 -11.86
C PRO A 195 2.00 -3.18 -11.64
N ILE A 196 2.75 -2.27 -12.25
CA ILE A 196 2.38 -0.84 -12.32
C ILE A 196 1.18 -0.65 -13.26
N TYR A 197 0.52 0.52 -13.16
CA TYR A 197 -0.54 0.92 -14.07
C TYR A 197 -0.07 2.10 -14.94
N THR A 198 -0.37 2.04 -16.23
CA THR A 198 -0.50 3.19 -17.13
C THR A 198 -1.68 2.96 -18.06
N ALA A 199 -2.26 4.02 -18.64
CA ALA A 199 -3.36 3.89 -19.59
C ALA A 199 -2.96 3.08 -20.84
N SER A 200 -1.70 3.22 -21.28
CA SER A 200 -1.18 2.43 -22.40
C SER A 200 -1.03 0.95 -22.07
N MET A 201 -0.57 0.61 -20.87
CA MET A 201 -0.46 -0.77 -20.39
C MET A 201 -1.85 -1.39 -20.12
N ALA A 202 -2.79 -0.60 -19.61
CA ALA A 202 -4.16 -1.05 -19.39
C ALA A 202 -4.91 -1.40 -20.69
N ALA A 203 -4.53 -0.78 -21.80
CA ALA A 203 -5.09 -1.11 -23.12
C ALA A 203 -4.49 -2.39 -23.73
N ASP A 204 -3.44 -2.96 -23.13
CA ASP A 204 -2.74 -4.15 -23.60
C ASP A 204 -3.29 -5.41 -22.93
N ALA A 205 -3.89 -6.30 -23.73
CA ALA A 205 -4.49 -7.53 -23.21
C ALA A 205 -3.45 -8.50 -22.61
N ASP A 206 -2.23 -8.54 -23.18
CA ASP A 206 -1.16 -9.41 -22.66
C ASP A 206 -0.68 -8.89 -21.29
N TYR A 207 -0.56 -7.57 -21.16
CA TYR A 207 -0.23 -6.95 -19.87
C TYR A 207 -1.26 -7.30 -18.80
N ASN A 208 -2.55 -7.19 -19.13
CA ASN A 208 -3.62 -7.48 -18.18
C ASN A 208 -3.65 -8.96 -17.78
N ARG A 209 -3.31 -9.89 -18.71
CA ARG A 209 -3.17 -11.32 -18.34
C ARG A 209 -2.10 -11.56 -17.27
N ILE A 210 -0.98 -10.86 -17.33
CA ILE A 210 0.05 -10.93 -16.28
C ILE A 210 -0.46 -10.34 -14.95
N VAL A 211 -1.18 -9.21 -14.99
CA VAL A 211 -1.81 -8.63 -13.79
C VAL A 211 -2.76 -9.64 -13.14
N ASP A 212 -3.60 -10.29 -13.93
CA ASP A 212 -4.55 -11.29 -13.43
C ASP A 212 -3.85 -12.54 -12.92
N ALA A 213 -2.77 -12.99 -13.55
CA ALA A 213 -1.98 -14.12 -13.09
C ALA A 213 -1.40 -13.89 -11.67
N VAL A 214 -0.89 -12.67 -11.37
CA VAL A 214 -0.44 -12.34 -10.01
C VAL A 214 -1.58 -12.46 -8.99
N ARG A 215 -2.80 -12.01 -9.34
CA ARG A 215 -3.98 -12.10 -8.47
C ARG A 215 -4.42 -13.54 -8.24
N VAL A 216 -4.40 -14.35 -9.30
CA VAL A 216 -4.70 -15.78 -9.23
C VAL A 216 -3.73 -16.49 -8.29
N VAL A 217 -2.42 -16.24 -8.46
CA VAL A 217 -1.40 -16.83 -7.59
C VAL A 217 -1.57 -16.37 -6.14
N ALA A 218 -1.76 -15.08 -5.88
CA ALA A 218 -1.98 -14.57 -4.53
C ALA A 218 -3.17 -15.22 -3.85
N THR A 219 -4.29 -15.39 -4.58
CA THR A 219 -5.50 -16.03 -4.07
C THR A 219 -5.30 -17.53 -3.81
N ARG A 220 -4.74 -18.25 -4.79
CA ARG A 220 -4.49 -19.70 -4.70
C ARG A 220 -3.52 -20.03 -3.59
N GLN A 221 -2.46 -19.26 -3.47
CA GLN A 221 -1.42 -19.42 -2.46
C GLN A 221 -1.79 -18.79 -1.11
N GLN A 222 -2.96 -18.13 -1.00
CA GLN A 222 -3.41 -17.45 0.21
C GLN A 222 -2.34 -16.52 0.81
N VAL A 223 -1.72 -15.70 -0.02
CA VAL A 223 -0.77 -14.65 0.38
C VAL A 223 -1.35 -13.26 0.20
N PRO A 224 -0.98 -12.27 1.03
CA PRO A 224 -1.39 -10.90 0.83
C PRO A 224 -0.92 -10.35 -0.52
N LEU A 225 -1.75 -9.52 -1.14
CA LEU A 225 -1.45 -8.84 -2.39
C LEU A 225 -1.61 -7.34 -2.21
N VAL A 226 -0.58 -6.57 -2.50
CA VAL A 226 -0.66 -5.12 -2.71
C VAL A 226 -1.08 -4.88 -4.16
N ARG A 227 -2.29 -4.34 -4.33
CA ARG A 227 -2.91 -4.09 -5.65
C ARG A 227 -2.42 -2.76 -6.21
N ARG A 228 -1.11 -2.71 -6.51
CA ARG A 228 -0.44 -1.49 -7.00
C ARG A 228 -1.05 -1.00 -8.31
N TYR A 229 -1.47 -1.90 -9.19
CA TYR A 229 -2.13 -1.58 -10.45
C TYR A 229 -3.39 -0.73 -10.21
N GLU A 230 -4.31 -1.19 -9.36
CA GLU A 230 -5.52 -0.44 -9.03
C GLU A 230 -5.23 0.82 -8.24
N ALA A 231 -4.29 0.76 -7.31
CA ALA A 231 -3.90 1.93 -6.53
C ALA A 231 -3.36 3.06 -7.42
N LEU A 232 -2.48 2.74 -8.36
CA LEU A 232 -1.95 3.71 -9.32
C LEU A 232 -3.04 4.23 -10.27
N HIS A 233 -3.94 3.36 -10.75
CA HIS A 233 -5.09 3.77 -11.56
C HIS A 233 -5.97 4.76 -10.79
N TYR A 234 -6.34 4.44 -9.55
CA TYR A 234 -7.17 5.30 -8.70
C TYR A 234 -6.50 6.66 -8.46
N LEU A 235 -5.22 6.67 -8.08
CA LEU A 235 -4.49 7.90 -7.77
C LEU A 235 -4.25 8.77 -9.02
N SER A 236 -3.97 8.16 -10.17
CA SER A 236 -3.80 8.88 -11.44
C SER A 236 -5.10 9.50 -11.94
N SER A 237 -6.25 8.82 -11.76
CA SER A 237 -7.56 9.33 -12.18
C SER A 237 -8.04 10.53 -11.36
N ARG A 238 -7.51 10.73 -10.17
CA ARG A 238 -7.83 11.85 -9.27
C ARG A 238 -6.84 13.00 -9.31
N SER A 239 -5.82 12.91 -10.15
CA SER A 239 -4.77 13.93 -10.27
C SER A 239 -4.82 14.63 -11.62
N ASP A 240 -4.71 15.95 -11.63
CA ASP A 240 -4.58 16.76 -12.85
C ASP A 240 -3.33 16.41 -13.67
N ARG A 241 -2.35 15.74 -13.04
CA ARG A 241 -1.14 15.24 -13.70
C ARG A 241 -1.31 13.84 -14.29
N GLY A 242 -2.46 13.19 -14.09
CA GLY A 242 -2.67 11.82 -14.50
C GLY A 242 -1.59 10.88 -13.96
N GLU A 243 -1.05 10.00 -14.81
CA GLU A 243 0.01 9.06 -14.45
C GLU A 243 1.32 9.74 -13.99
N GLY A 244 1.63 10.92 -14.52
CA GLY A 244 2.81 11.70 -14.14
C GLY A 244 2.82 12.15 -12.68
N HIS A 245 1.71 11.98 -11.97
CA HIS A 245 1.64 12.22 -10.54
C HIS A 245 2.52 11.23 -9.76
N MET A 246 2.51 9.95 -10.16
CA MET A 246 3.19 8.84 -9.47
C MET A 246 4.36 8.26 -10.25
N LEU A 247 4.39 8.47 -11.57
CA LEU A 247 5.37 7.91 -12.47
C LEU A 247 6.29 8.98 -13.04
N GLY A 248 7.56 8.64 -13.16
CA GLY A 248 8.58 9.39 -13.86
C GLY A 248 8.87 8.78 -15.24
N ARG A 249 10.10 9.03 -15.74
CA ARG A 249 10.54 8.49 -17.02
C ARG A 249 10.62 6.96 -17.00
N GLN A 250 10.39 6.34 -18.15
CA GLN A 250 10.48 4.88 -18.34
C GLN A 250 9.56 4.09 -17.38
N PHE A 251 8.37 4.62 -17.09
CA PHE A 251 7.38 3.98 -16.21
C PHE A 251 7.91 3.66 -14.79
N ARG A 252 8.98 4.33 -14.36
CA ARG A 252 9.49 4.16 -13.00
C ARG A 252 8.71 5.02 -12.03
N LEU A 253 8.46 4.50 -10.85
CA LEU A 253 7.86 5.30 -9.78
C LEU A 253 8.76 6.50 -9.45
N ASN A 254 8.18 7.69 -9.42
CA ASN A 254 8.85 8.89 -8.92
C ASN A 254 8.92 8.86 -7.37
N ASP A 255 9.42 9.90 -6.75
CA ASP A 255 9.59 9.95 -5.30
C ASP A 255 8.26 9.75 -4.55
N LEU A 256 7.17 10.36 -5.02
CA LEU A 256 5.83 10.19 -4.46
C LEU A 256 5.33 8.75 -4.67
N GLY A 257 5.47 8.20 -5.88
CA GLY A 257 5.08 6.84 -6.20
C GLY A 257 5.82 5.79 -5.36
N LEU A 258 7.12 5.98 -5.12
CA LEU A 258 7.90 5.12 -4.23
C LEU A 258 7.42 5.22 -2.77
N ARG A 259 7.08 6.43 -2.30
CA ARG A 259 6.54 6.63 -0.96
C ARG A 259 5.19 5.94 -0.81
N CYS A 260 4.26 6.17 -1.73
CA CYS A 260 2.94 5.55 -1.66
C CYS A 260 3.02 4.03 -1.73
N MET A 261 3.88 3.47 -2.60
CA MET A 261 4.08 2.03 -2.64
C MET A 261 4.61 1.47 -1.30
N ALA A 262 5.55 2.17 -0.67
CA ALA A 262 6.07 1.78 0.65
C ALA A 262 4.97 1.82 1.73
N GLU A 263 4.15 2.87 1.76
CA GLU A 263 3.02 3.00 2.67
C GLU A 263 1.96 1.91 2.43
N HIS A 264 1.65 1.59 1.18
CA HIS A 264 0.70 0.54 0.81
C HIS A 264 1.18 -0.85 1.26
N VAL A 265 2.46 -1.16 1.05
CA VAL A 265 3.07 -2.41 1.53
C VAL A 265 3.02 -2.49 3.04
N ALA A 266 3.44 -1.44 3.74
CA ALA A 266 3.45 -1.39 5.20
C ALA A 266 2.04 -1.56 5.79
N LEU A 267 1.02 -0.89 5.21
CA LEU A 267 -0.37 -1.03 5.62
C LEU A 267 -0.90 -2.46 5.38
N THR A 268 -0.57 -3.06 4.23
CA THR A 268 -0.98 -4.43 3.92
C THR A 268 -0.41 -5.43 4.93
N ILE A 269 0.86 -5.27 5.31
CA ILE A 269 1.50 -6.10 6.34
C ILE A 269 0.81 -5.88 7.69
N ALA A 270 0.65 -4.63 8.15
CA ALA A 270 0.03 -4.31 9.43
C ALA A 270 -1.40 -4.84 9.53
N THR A 271 -2.21 -4.67 8.47
CA THR A 271 -3.59 -5.16 8.43
C THR A 271 -3.64 -6.69 8.42
N SER A 272 -2.72 -7.36 7.72
CA SER A 272 -2.62 -8.83 7.73
C SER A 272 -2.25 -9.40 9.10
N LEU A 273 -1.48 -8.65 9.89
CA LEU A 273 -1.11 -9.04 11.26
C LEU A 273 -2.25 -8.86 12.26
N THR A 274 -3.11 -7.84 12.07
CA THR A 274 -4.21 -7.52 12.97
C THR A 274 -5.47 -8.31 12.67
N ARG A 275 -5.57 -8.95 11.49
CA ARG A 275 -6.75 -9.74 11.11
C ARG A 275 -6.90 -10.93 12.06
N THR A 276 -7.93 -10.87 12.89
CA THR A 276 -8.39 -12.01 13.66
C THR A 276 -9.04 -12.99 12.68
N GLU A 277 -8.68 -14.26 12.72
CA GLU A 277 -9.34 -15.29 11.94
C GLU A 277 -10.82 -15.31 12.36
N THR A 278 -11.69 -14.73 11.53
CA THR A 278 -13.12 -15.05 11.65
C THR A 278 -13.24 -16.53 11.30
N PRO A 279 -13.74 -17.41 12.21
CA PRO A 279 -13.92 -18.80 11.90
C PRO A 279 -14.75 -18.88 10.61
N ARG A 280 -14.25 -19.58 9.60
CA ARG A 280 -15.01 -19.90 8.41
C ARG A 280 -16.21 -20.69 8.88
N GLU A 281 -17.40 -20.12 8.79
CA GLU A 281 -18.63 -20.86 8.98
C GLU A 281 -18.56 -22.09 8.06
N PRO A 282 -18.71 -23.34 8.58
CA PRO A 282 -18.61 -24.50 7.73
C PRO A 282 -19.70 -24.35 6.66
N THR A 283 -19.29 -24.23 5.40
CA THR A 283 -20.23 -24.29 4.27
C THR A 283 -20.96 -25.61 4.41
N ALA A 284 -22.26 -25.54 4.72
CA ALA A 284 -23.11 -26.72 4.72
C ALA A 284 -22.95 -27.40 3.38
N ASP A 285 -22.52 -28.65 3.41
CA ASP A 285 -22.42 -29.49 2.22
C ASP A 285 -23.85 -29.68 1.64
N PRO A 286 -24.14 -29.19 0.43
CA PRO A 286 -25.48 -29.30 -0.14
C PRO A 286 -25.85 -30.74 -0.59
N ALA A 287 -25.02 -31.73 -0.28
CA ALA A 287 -25.17 -33.13 -0.77
C ALA A 287 -25.41 -34.19 0.31
N ALA A 288 -25.82 -33.83 1.52
CA ALA A 288 -26.26 -34.84 2.48
C ALA A 288 -27.74 -35.21 2.22
N PRO A 289 -28.06 -36.43 1.75
CA PRO A 289 -29.45 -36.86 1.57
C PRO A 289 -30.14 -37.00 2.94
N PRO A 290 -31.45 -36.74 3.06
CA PRO A 290 -32.20 -36.87 4.31
C PRO A 290 -32.22 -38.34 4.78
N LEU A 291 -31.82 -38.53 6.03
CA LEU A 291 -31.99 -39.84 6.69
C LEU A 291 -33.49 -40.15 6.78
N THR A 292 -33.97 -40.96 5.85
CA THR A 292 -35.32 -41.52 5.86
C THR A 292 -35.48 -42.46 7.05
N GLY A 293 -36.52 -42.17 7.81
CA GLY A 293 -36.86 -42.83 9.07
C GLY A 293 -37.03 -44.36 8.99
N SER A 294 -36.68 -44.97 10.08
CA SER A 294 -36.90 -46.34 10.50
C SER A 294 -38.35 -46.80 10.25
N GLN A 295 -38.55 -47.72 9.33
CA GLN A 295 -39.79 -48.50 9.27
C GLN A 295 -39.77 -49.56 10.39
N ARG A 296 -40.72 -49.45 11.32
CA ARG A 296 -41.12 -50.47 12.27
C ARG A 296 -41.77 -51.64 11.49
N ALA A 297 -41.26 -52.84 11.62
CA ALA A 297 -41.93 -54.11 11.17
C ALA A 297 -43.02 -54.48 12.16
N PRO A 298 -44.18 -54.94 11.69
CA PRO A 298 -45.16 -55.62 12.55
C PRO A 298 -44.89 -57.15 12.53
N GLY A 299 -44.97 -57.75 13.68
CA GLY A 299 -44.99 -59.19 13.85
C GLY A 299 -45.84 -59.56 14.98
#